data_3045c830316d77d4e9b601c75bcd3c12
#
_entry.id   3045c830316d77d4e9b601c75bcd3c12
#
_cell.length_a   1.000
_cell.length_b   1.000
_cell.length_c   1.000
_cell.angle_alpha   90.00
_cell.angle_beta   90.00
_cell.angle_gamma   90.00
#
_symmetry.space_group_name_H-M   'P 1'
#
loop_
_entity.id
_entity.type
_entity.pdbx_description
1 polymer ?
#
loop_
_entity_poly.entity_id
_entity_poly.type
_entity_poly.pdbx_seq_one_letter_code
_entity_poly.pdbx_strand_id
1 'polypeptide(L)'
;MDDIDRNILLELQGNGAAGLAELAKVAGLSVSATAERVKRLEERGTIRGWRADLDPAAVGCPQLAWVFVMLQSGAEASFIAAMAADEAVLECHAVSGRWSYQVKLRLPDLAAVDSFTNSRLRALPGVMRTETMVALATHKESSALPIAPADEEE
;
A
#
# COMPACT_ATOMS: atom_id res chain seq x y z
N MET A 1 -16.01 -11.69 9.91
CA MET A 1 -14.73 -11.70 10.63
C MET A 1 -15.09 -11.70 12.09
N ASP A 2 -14.67 -12.68 12.86
CA ASP A 2 -14.90 -12.76 14.30
C ASP A 2 -13.74 -12.08 15.08
N ASP A 3 -13.88 -12.02 16.41
CA ASP A 3 -12.90 -11.35 17.27
C ASP A 3 -11.56 -12.07 17.32
N ILE A 4 -11.57 -13.37 17.15
CA ILE A 4 -10.34 -14.15 17.06
C ILE A 4 -9.56 -13.78 15.81
N ASP A 5 -10.22 -13.68 14.67
CA ASP A 5 -9.61 -13.23 13.42
C ASP A 5 -9.08 -11.79 13.54
N ARG A 6 -9.82 -10.89 14.23
CA ARG A 6 -9.37 -9.52 14.50
C ARG A 6 -8.09 -9.49 15.33
N ASN A 7 -8.03 -10.27 16.41
CA ASN A 7 -6.85 -10.34 17.27
C ASN A 7 -5.62 -10.88 16.51
N ILE A 8 -5.80 -11.91 15.68
CA ILE A 8 -4.73 -12.42 14.81
C ILE A 8 -4.24 -11.33 13.85
N LEU A 9 -5.15 -10.59 13.20
CA LEU A 9 -4.79 -9.55 12.25
C LEU A 9 -4.13 -8.33 12.91
N LEU A 10 -4.55 -7.95 14.11
CA LEU A 10 -3.93 -6.88 14.90
C LEU A 10 -2.48 -7.24 15.24
N GLU A 11 -2.24 -8.47 15.75
CA GLU A 11 -0.89 -8.95 16.02
C GLU A 11 -0.03 -8.95 14.76
N LEU A 12 -0.54 -9.47 13.66
CA LEU A 12 0.18 -9.54 12.38
C LEU A 12 0.48 -8.16 11.77
N GLN A 13 -0.36 -7.16 11.99
CA GLN A 13 -0.06 -5.79 11.57
C GLN A 13 1.02 -5.13 12.43
N GLY A 14 1.12 -5.48 13.72
CA GLY A 14 2.15 -5.01 14.63
C GLY A 14 3.49 -5.76 14.48
N ASN A 15 3.40 -7.06 14.21
CA ASN A 15 4.54 -7.96 14.07
C ASN A 15 4.29 -8.97 12.93
N GLY A 16 4.62 -8.57 11.71
CA GLY A 16 4.47 -9.44 10.53
C GLY A 16 5.33 -10.71 10.55
N ALA A 17 6.29 -10.80 11.48
CA ALA A 17 7.13 -11.98 11.70
C ALA A 17 6.62 -12.89 12.85
N ALA A 18 5.47 -12.57 13.46
CA ALA A 18 4.88 -13.36 14.54
C ALA A 18 4.68 -14.81 14.12
N GLY A 19 5.22 -15.73 14.93
CA GLY A 19 5.07 -17.17 14.69
C GLY A 19 3.68 -17.68 15.09
N LEU A 20 3.28 -18.83 14.55
CA LEU A 20 1.97 -19.44 14.87
C LEU A 20 1.75 -19.67 16.37
N ALA A 21 2.80 -19.94 17.14
CA ALA A 21 2.69 -20.11 18.59
C ALA A 21 2.36 -18.80 19.31
N GLU A 22 2.84 -17.68 18.80
CA GLU A 22 2.55 -16.32 19.31
C GLU A 22 1.11 -15.92 18.94
N LEU A 23 0.73 -16.11 17.69
CA LEU A 23 -0.64 -15.90 17.23
C LEU A 23 -1.66 -16.77 17.98
N ALA A 24 -1.30 -18.02 18.32
CA ALA A 24 -2.15 -18.90 19.09
C ALA A 24 -2.44 -18.37 20.51
N LYS A 25 -1.47 -17.70 21.12
CA LYS A 25 -1.65 -17.06 22.45
C LYS A 25 -2.66 -15.91 22.39
N VAL A 26 -2.53 -15.01 21.41
CA VAL A 26 -3.46 -13.86 21.27
C VAL A 26 -4.84 -14.31 20.79
N ALA A 27 -4.91 -15.40 20.04
CA ALA A 27 -6.16 -16.01 19.58
C ALA A 27 -6.88 -16.85 20.64
N GLY A 28 -6.20 -17.26 21.71
CA GLY A 28 -6.73 -18.19 22.69
C GLY A 28 -7.02 -19.59 22.12
N LEU A 29 -6.27 -20.03 21.12
CA LEU A 29 -6.48 -21.28 20.38
C LEU A 29 -5.25 -22.18 20.39
N SER A 30 -5.42 -23.44 19.94
CA SER A 30 -4.29 -24.30 19.62
C SER A 30 -3.54 -23.78 18.38
N VAL A 31 -2.25 -24.12 18.25
CA VAL A 31 -1.42 -23.74 17.11
C VAL A 31 -2.03 -24.22 15.78
N SER A 32 -2.57 -25.44 15.76
CA SER A 32 -3.20 -26.00 14.55
C SER A 32 -4.50 -25.27 14.17
N ALA A 33 -5.34 -24.90 15.14
CA ALA A 33 -6.55 -24.13 14.87
C ALA A 33 -6.22 -22.71 14.40
N THR A 34 -5.17 -22.09 14.94
CA THR A 34 -4.68 -20.79 14.51
C THR A 34 -4.14 -20.84 13.09
N ALA A 35 -3.33 -21.87 12.76
CA ALA A 35 -2.82 -22.05 11.40
C ALA A 35 -3.95 -22.16 10.37
N GLU A 36 -5.01 -22.90 10.68
CA GLU A 36 -6.18 -23.02 9.81
C GLU A 36 -6.91 -21.68 9.62
N ARG A 37 -7.01 -20.85 10.67
CA ARG A 37 -7.59 -19.50 10.58
C ARG A 37 -6.75 -18.57 9.71
N VAL A 38 -5.44 -18.52 9.91
CA VAL A 38 -4.53 -17.72 9.08
C VAL A 38 -4.68 -18.12 7.62
N LYS A 39 -4.65 -19.42 7.32
CA LYS A 39 -4.85 -19.94 5.97
C LYS A 39 -6.18 -19.47 5.35
N ARG A 40 -7.28 -19.51 6.09
CA ARG A 40 -8.59 -19.01 5.60
C ARG A 40 -8.58 -17.50 5.36
N LEU A 41 -7.87 -16.72 6.17
CA LEU A 41 -7.71 -15.28 5.97
C LEU A 41 -6.93 -14.97 4.68
N GLU A 42 -5.93 -15.78 4.36
CA GLU A 42 -5.20 -15.72 3.08
C GLU A 42 -6.09 -16.13 1.90
N GLU A 43 -6.76 -17.28 1.98
CA GLU A 43 -7.65 -17.79 0.93
C GLU A 43 -8.79 -16.82 0.59
N ARG A 44 -9.31 -16.08 1.58
CA ARG A 44 -10.33 -15.05 1.40
C ARG A 44 -9.77 -13.70 0.91
N GLY A 45 -8.45 -13.58 0.82
CA GLY A 45 -7.77 -12.33 0.44
C GLY A 45 -7.83 -11.23 1.51
N THR A 46 -8.20 -11.58 2.77
CA THR A 46 -8.10 -10.64 3.91
C THR A 46 -6.63 -10.34 4.19
N ILE A 47 -5.79 -11.38 4.23
CA ILE A 47 -4.33 -11.25 4.17
C ILE A 47 -3.95 -11.35 2.70
N ARG A 48 -3.50 -10.24 2.10
CA ARG A 48 -3.14 -10.17 0.68
C ARG A 48 -1.70 -10.57 0.38
N GLY A 49 -0.89 -10.79 1.40
CA GLY A 49 0.51 -11.17 1.27
C GLY A 49 1.36 -10.70 2.44
N TRP A 50 2.59 -11.16 2.46
CA TRP A 50 3.60 -10.91 3.48
C TRP A 50 4.73 -10.08 2.86
N ARG A 51 5.12 -9.00 3.51
CA ARG A 51 6.19 -8.12 3.04
C ARG A 51 7.02 -7.63 4.21
N ALA A 52 8.31 -7.46 3.97
CA ALA A 52 9.16 -6.72 4.88
C ALA A 52 8.85 -5.23 4.76
N ASP A 53 8.81 -4.52 5.88
CA ASP A 53 8.82 -3.06 5.91
C ASP A 53 10.28 -2.61 5.87
N LEU A 54 10.65 -1.86 4.84
CA LEU A 54 12.02 -1.49 4.56
C LEU A 54 12.22 0.00 4.79
N ASP A 55 13.38 0.37 5.32
CA ASP A 55 13.82 1.78 5.31
C ASP A 55 14.12 2.22 3.86
N PRO A 56 13.34 3.17 3.32
CA PRO A 56 13.52 3.63 1.96
C PRO A 56 14.90 4.23 1.68
N ALA A 57 15.52 4.85 2.68
CA ALA A 57 16.87 5.40 2.56
C ALA A 57 17.92 4.29 2.43
N ALA A 58 17.76 3.22 3.22
CA ALA A 58 18.67 2.08 3.18
C ALA A 58 18.65 1.34 1.82
N VAL A 59 17.51 1.36 1.13
CA VAL A 59 17.36 0.72 -0.20
C VAL A 59 17.51 1.71 -1.36
N GLY A 60 17.96 2.94 -1.10
CA GLY A 60 18.28 3.93 -2.13
C GLY A 60 17.08 4.66 -2.74
N CYS A 61 15.90 4.63 -2.09
CA CYS A 61 14.67 5.29 -2.56
C CYS A 61 14.10 6.27 -1.53
N PRO A 62 14.89 7.23 -0.99
CA PRO A 62 14.43 8.10 0.09
C PRO A 62 13.34 9.08 -0.35
N GLN A 63 13.31 9.44 -1.65
CA GLN A 63 12.44 10.52 -2.12
C GLN A 63 11.01 10.05 -2.32
N LEU A 64 10.11 10.53 -1.46
CA LEU A 64 8.67 10.31 -1.56
C LEU A 64 8.04 11.46 -2.37
N ALA A 65 7.20 11.11 -3.34
CA ALA A 65 6.44 12.08 -4.12
C ALA A 65 5.04 11.56 -4.46
N TRP A 66 4.14 12.50 -4.71
CA TRP A 66 2.82 12.24 -5.29
C TRP A 66 2.69 13.01 -6.60
N VAL A 67 2.16 12.33 -7.61
CA VAL A 67 1.82 12.98 -8.88
C VAL A 67 0.32 12.88 -9.09
N PHE A 68 -0.31 14.03 -9.22
CA PHE A 68 -1.71 14.12 -9.62
C PHE A 68 -1.78 14.22 -11.14
N VAL A 69 -2.67 13.44 -11.74
CA VAL A 69 -2.76 13.28 -13.19
C VAL A 69 -4.19 13.58 -13.65
N MET A 70 -4.31 14.40 -14.67
CA MET A 70 -5.55 14.58 -15.41
C MET A 70 -5.45 13.81 -16.72
N LEU A 71 -6.41 12.91 -16.96
CA LEU A 71 -6.48 12.10 -18.16
C LEU A 71 -7.60 12.58 -19.09
N GLN A 72 -7.37 12.40 -20.37
CA GLN A 72 -8.43 12.43 -21.38
C GLN A 72 -9.31 11.19 -21.20
N SER A 73 -10.61 11.33 -21.41
CA SER A 73 -11.57 10.22 -21.39
C SER A 73 -11.16 9.11 -22.36
N GLY A 74 -11.19 7.88 -21.89
CA GLY A 74 -10.82 6.68 -22.66
C GLY A 74 -9.35 6.27 -22.55
N ALA A 75 -8.50 7.04 -21.84
CA ALA A 75 -7.09 6.70 -21.63
C ALA A 75 -6.84 5.90 -20.34
N GLU A 76 -7.88 5.63 -19.54
CA GLU A 76 -7.75 5.08 -18.18
C GLU A 76 -7.09 3.70 -18.18
N ALA A 77 -7.54 2.79 -19.06
CA ALA A 77 -7.04 1.42 -19.06
C ALA A 77 -5.55 1.33 -19.37
N SER A 78 -5.06 2.09 -20.36
CA SER A 78 -3.65 2.14 -20.73
C SER A 78 -2.80 2.80 -19.65
N PHE A 79 -3.32 3.85 -19.02
CA PHE A 79 -2.67 4.53 -17.91
C PHE A 79 -2.51 3.61 -16.70
N ILE A 80 -3.59 2.94 -16.26
CA ILE A 80 -3.57 2.00 -15.13
C ILE A 80 -2.57 0.87 -15.39
N ALA A 81 -2.56 0.30 -16.61
CA ALA A 81 -1.62 -0.75 -16.97
C ALA A 81 -0.16 -0.27 -16.90
N ALA A 82 0.13 0.94 -17.38
CA ALA A 82 1.46 1.52 -17.31
C ALA A 82 1.90 1.77 -15.86
N MET A 83 1.01 2.28 -15.00
CA MET A 83 1.31 2.49 -13.58
C MET A 83 1.53 1.17 -12.83
N ALA A 84 0.75 0.15 -13.12
CA ALA A 84 0.89 -1.17 -12.50
C ALA A 84 2.19 -1.89 -12.88
N ALA A 85 2.77 -1.57 -14.03
CA ALA A 85 4.01 -2.17 -14.53
C ALA A 85 5.28 -1.44 -14.06
N ASP A 86 5.17 -0.24 -13.49
CA ASP A 86 6.33 0.56 -13.08
C ASP A 86 6.64 0.36 -11.59
N GLU A 87 7.84 -0.15 -11.30
CA GLU A 87 8.29 -0.45 -9.92
C GLU A 87 8.45 0.80 -9.04
N ALA A 88 8.62 1.99 -9.64
CA ALA A 88 8.67 3.24 -8.88
C ALA A 88 7.30 3.66 -8.36
N VAL A 89 6.22 3.10 -8.91
CA VAL A 89 4.84 3.37 -8.52
C VAL A 89 4.43 2.44 -7.39
N LEU A 90 4.24 3.00 -6.20
CA LEU A 90 3.79 2.25 -5.02
C LEU A 90 2.27 2.17 -4.94
N GLU A 91 1.58 3.23 -5.35
CA GLU A 91 0.13 3.35 -5.28
C GLU A 91 -0.38 4.15 -6.48
N CYS A 92 -1.53 3.75 -7.02
CA CYS A 92 -2.24 4.47 -8.07
C CYS A 92 -3.74 4.43 -7.75
N HIS A 93 -4.33 5.60 -7.49
CA HIS A 93 -5.72 5.74 -7.08
C HIS A 93 -6.48 6.66 -8.01
N ALA A 94 -7.66 6.23 -8.46
CA ALA A 94 -8.64 7.15 -9.02
C ALA A 94 -9.15 8.04 -7.88
N VAL A 95 -9.19 9.35 -8.10
CA VAL A 95 -9.57 10.32 -7.06
C VAL A 95 -10.74 11.20 -7.52
N SER A 96 -11.53 11.64 -6.55
CA SER A 96 -12.58 12.64 -6.81
C SER A 96 -11.99 14.04 -6.94
N GLY A 97 -12.66 14.92 -7.66
CA GLY A 97 -12.28 16.32 -7.80
C GLY A 97 -11.68 16.63 -9.17
N ARG A 98 -10.74 17.57 -9.22
CA ARG A 98 -10.17 18.09 -10.48
C ARG A 98 -9.16 17.18 -11.16
N TRP A 99 -8.63 16.18 -10.45
CA TRP A 99 -7.64 15.23 -10.95
C TRP A 99 -8.30 13.88 -11.19
N SER A 100 -7.83 13.13 -12.17
CA SER A 100 -8.33 11.79 -12.47
C SER A 100 -7.68 10.74 -11.56
N TYR A 101 -6.37 10.87 -11.35
CA TYR A 101 -5.58 9.91 -10.57
C TYR A 101 -4.57 10.60 -9.66
N GLN A 102 -4.24 9.92 -8.56
CA GLN A 102 -3.08 10.18 -7.71
C GLN A 102 -2.15 8.97 -7.77
N VAL A 103 -0.87 9.24 -8.01
CA VAL A 103 0.20 8.23 -8.07
C VAL A 103 1.19 8.53 -6.96
N LYS A 104 1.51 7.53 -6.12
CA LYS A 104 2.56 7.62 -5.09
C LYS A 104 3.84 6.98 -5.60
N LEU A 105 4.95 7.68 -5.46
CA LEU A 105 6.26 7.28 -5.97
C LEU A 105 7.29 7.22 -4.84
N ARG A 106 8.22 6.27 -4.96
CA ARG A 106 9.48 6.26 -4.21
C ARG A 106 10.64 6.17 -5.19
N LEU A 107 11.56 7.14 -5.13
CA LEU A 107 12.65 7.31 -6.08
C LEU A 107 13.94 7.74 -5.36
N PRO A 108 15.11 7.61 -6.01
CA PRO A 108 16.39 7.98 -5.40
C PRO A 108 16.51 9.45 -5.03
N ASP A 109 16.03 10.35 -5.90
CA ASP A 109 16.22 11.80 -5.74
C ASP A 109 15.17 12.59 -6.53
N LEU A 110 15.26 13.93 -6.43
CA LEU A 110 14.37 14.85 -7.15
C LEU A 110 14.55 14.80 -8.67
N ALA A 111 15.75 14.52 -9.16
CA ALA A 111 16.01 14.41 -10.59
C ALA A 111 15.30 13.18 -11.17
N ALA A 112 15.27 12.07 -10.42
CA ALA A 112 14.51 10.89 -10.78
C ALA A 112 12.99 11.15 -10.77
N VAL A 113 12.47 11.95 -9.80
CA VAL A 113 11.06 12.38 -9.78
C VAL A 113 10.70 13.22 -11.00
N ASP A 114 11.56 14.17 -11.34
CA ASP A 114 11.38 15.01 -12.54
C ASP A 114 11.42 14.18 -13.82
N SER A 115 12.40 13.30 -13.96
CA SER A 115 12.53 12.38 -15.09
C SER A 115 11.31 11.45 -15.23
N PHE A 116 10.84 10.87 -14.12
CA PHE A 116 9.61 10.05 -14.12
C PHE A 116 8.42 10.86 -14.64
N THR A 117 8.20 12.04 -14.09
CA THR A 117 7.05 12.88 -14.43
C THR A 117 7.10 13.35 -15.88
N ASN A 118 8.24 13.86 -16.34
CA ASN A 118 8.35 14.48 -17.66
C ASN A 118 8.60 13.46 -18.78
N SER A 119 9.40 12.42 -18.54
CA SER A 119 9.82 11.50 -19.60
C SER A 119 8.99 10.22 -19.67
N ARG A 120 8.39 9.79 -18.56
CA ARG A 120 7.54 8.59 -18.54
C ARG A 120 6.06 8.95 -18.50
N LEU A 121 5.63 9.67 -17.45
CA LEU A 121 4.22 9.91 -17.19
C LEU A 121 3.57 10.82 -18.26
N ARG A 122 4.18 11.97 -18.57
CA ARG A 122 3.66 12.90 -19.59
C ARG A 122 3.76 12.36 -21.01
N ALA A 123 4.59 11.37 -21.26
CA ALA A 123 4.68 10.70 -22.55
C ALA A 123 3.55 9.68 -22.79
N LEU A 124 2.81 9.29 -21.74
CA LEU A 124 1.68 8.38 -21.89
C LEU A 124 0.53 9.04 -22.66
N PRO A 125 -0.06 8.31 -23.63
CA PRO A 125 -1.21 8.82 -24.38
C PRO A 125 -2.37 9.21 -23.44
N GLY A 126 -2.96 10.37 -23.66
CA GLY A 126 -4.10 10.85 -22.90
C GLY A 126 -3.76 11.54 -21.57
N VAL A 127 -2.49 11.62 -21.16
CA VAL A 127 -2.09 12.48 -20.04
C VAL A 127 -2.13 13.94 -20.47
N MET A 128 -3.08 14.69 -19.89
CA MET A 128 -3.31 16.09 -20.25
C MET A 128 -2.52 17.05 -19.35
N ARG A 129 -2.46 16.75 -18.07
CA ARG A 129 -1.82 17.62 -17.06
C ARG A 129 -1.33 16.78 -15.88
N THR A 130 -0.23 17.22 -15.29
CA THR A 130 0.33 16.64 -14.06
C THR A 130 0.65 17.75 -13.06
N GLU A 131 0.54 17.42 -11.78
CA GLU A 131 1.02 18.23 -10.67
C GLU A 131 1.80 17.31 -9.73
N THR A 132 3.05 17.66 -9.44
CA THR A 132 3.93 16.85 -8.59
C THR A 132 4.09 17.52 -7.24
N MET A 133 3.87 16.76 -6.17
CA MET A 133 4.15 17.16 -4.80
C MET A 133 5.22 16.25 -4.24
N VAL A 134 6.24 16.85 -3.60
CA VAL A 134 7.36 16.14 -2.99
C VAL A 134 7.25 16.25 -1.48
N ALA A 135 7.44 15.13 -0.77
CA ALA A 135 7.49 15.15 0.68
C ALA A 135 8.78 15.86 1.15
N LEU A 136 8.63 16.91 1.95
CA LEU A 136 9.75 17.61 2.58
C LEU A 136 10.22 16.88 3.84
N ALA A 137 9.28 16.21 4.54
CA ALA A 137 9.55 15.36 5.69
C ALA A 137 8.43 14.32 5.81
N THR A 138 8.76 13.13 6.30
CA THR A 138 7.79 12.09 6.64
C THR A 138 7.71 11.97 8.15
N HIS A 139 6.55 12.30 8.72
CA HIS A 139 6.30 12.20 10.16
C HIS A 139 5.59 10.91 10.56
N LYS A 140 4.87 10.30 9.63
CA LYS A 140 4.22 8.99 9.78
C LYS A 140 4.01 8.36 8.41
N GLU A 141 4.42 7.14 8.27
CA GLU A 141 4.08 6.29 7.13
C GLU A 141 3.78 4.88 7.68
N SER A 142 2.63 4.34 7.37
CA SER A 142 2.20 3.03 7.85
C SER A 142 1.21 2.43 6.87
N SER A 143 1.34 1.14 6.61
CA SER A 143 0.37 0.34 5.87
C SER A 143 -0.65 -0.36 6.79
N ALA A 144 -0.51 -0.24 8.11
CA ALA A 144 -1.42 -0.84 9.06
C ALA A 144 -2.81 -0.18 8.99
N LEU A 145 -3.84 -0.99 8.80
CA LEU A 145 -5.23 -0.53 8.77
C LEU A 145 -5.82 -0.44 10.18
N PRO A 146 -6.69 0.54 10.47
CA PRO A 146 -7.42 0.58 11.72
C PRO A 146 -8.43 -0.57 11.75
N ILE A 147 -8.15 -1.60 12.54
CA ILE A 147 -9.08 -2.69 12.84
C ILE A 147 -9.79 -2.29 14.14
N ALA A 148 -11.12 -2.16 14.09
CA ALA A 148 -11.89 -1.92 15.30
C ALA A 148 -11.67 -3.08 16.27
N PRO A 149 -11.43 -2.82 17.58
CA PRO A 149 -11.41 -3.87 18.57
C PRO A 149 -12.74 -4.63 18.57
N ALA A 150 -12.74 -5.84 19.09
CA ALA A 150 -13.99 -6.54 19.39
C ALA A 150 -14.85 -5.65 20.27
N ASP A 151 -16.14 -5.52 19.96
CA ASP A 151 -17.04 -4.86 20.88
C ASP A 151 -16.98 -5.62 22.20
N GLU A 152 -16.53 -4.95 23.27
CA GLU A 152 -16.69 -5.49 24.61
C GLU A 152 -18.20 -5.57 24.82
N GLU A 153 -18.75 -6.78 24.83
CA GLU A 153 -20.15 -7.00 25.21
C GLU A 153 -20.33 -6.48 26.64
N GLU A 154 -21.11 -5.39 26.79
CA GLU A 154 -21.59 -4.92 28.09
C GLU A 154 -22.52 -5.93 28.76
#